data_202730a60fa1891f3925b169b741ad50
#
_entry.id   202730a60fa1891f3925b169b741ad50
#
_cell.length_a   1.000
_cell.length_b   1.000
_cell.length_c   1.000
_cell.angle_alpha   90.00
_cell.angle_beta   90.00
_cell.angle_gamma   90.00
#
_symmetry.space_group_name_H-M   'P 1'
#
loop_
_entity.id
_entity.type
_entity.pdbx_description
1 polymer ?
#
loop_
_entity_poly.entity_id
_entity_poly.type
_entity_poly.pdbx_seq_one_letter_code
_entity_poly.pdbx_strand_id
1 'polypeptide(L)'
;VLFRSITNHFGTAVIPNLPVNKKTTVLLNTKNLPLNVMLGTTSFDIALAKGTVFSREIPVNTMKQVLLEIKKPDGKPVNTANSVIDDKGNLIGVIMGDGNVIISNEQIGKPLKVKSDNGDICSVDYSVPEEFNPDFLYEKVDAICK
;
A
#
# COMPACT_ATOMS: atom_id res chain seq x y z
N VAL A 1 -18.21 13.79 -27.68
CA VAL A 1 -17.87 14.87 -26.74
C VAL A 1 -17.25 14.25 -25.52
N LEU A 2 -16.02 14.68 -25.19
CA LEU A 2 -15.29 14.20 -24.02
C LEU A 2 -15.58 15.15 -22.85
N PHE A 3 -16.29 14.66 -21.83
CA PHE A 3 -16.50 15.41 -20.60
C PHE A 3 -15.30 15.19 -19.69
N ARG A 4 -14.75 16.28 -19.14
CA ARG A 4 -13.67 16.23 -18.15
C ARG A 4 -14.09 17.02 -16.91
N SER A 5 -13.78 16.49 -15.74
CA SER A 5 -13.89 17.18 -14.48
C SER A 5 -12.66 16.88 -13.62
N ILE A 6 -12.28 17.83 -12.80
CA ILE A 6 -11.15 17.71 -11.88
C ILE A 6 -11.68 17.75 -10.46
N THR A 7 -11.18 16.88 -9.62
CA THR A 7 -11.53 16.89 -8.19
C THR A 7 -10.97 18.12 -7.50
N ASN A 8 -11.78 18.70 -6.61
CA ASN A 8 -11.34 19.76 -5.71
C ASN A 8 -10.44 19.17 -4.59
N HIS A 9 -9.99 20.03 -3.69
CA HIS A 9 -9.13 19.61 -2.55
C HIS A 9 -9.84 18.68 -1.55
N PHE A 10 -11.16 18.58 -1.58
CA PHE A 10 -11.93 17.59 -0.82
C PHE A 10 -12.11 16.25 -1.54
N GLY A 11 -11.56 16.10 -2.74
CA GLY A 11 -11.69 14.91 -3.55
C GLY A 11 -13.05 14.77 -4.26
N THR A 12 -13.84 15.85 -4.35
CA THR A 12 -15.15 15.86 -5.01
C THR A 12 -15.04 16.43 -6.41
N ALA A 13 -15.67 15.76 -7.39
CA ALA A 13 -15.83 16.25 -8.75
C ALA A 13 -17.29 16.21 -9.17
N VAL A 14 -17.69 17.16 -10.02
CA VAL A 14 -19.03 17.22 -10.63
C VAL A 14 -18.89 17.06 -12.12
N ILE A 15 -19.63 16.14 -12.71
CA ILE A 15 -19.71 15.95 -14.15
C ILE A 15 -21.09 16.43 -14.60
N PRO A 16 -21.21 17.64 -15.20
CA PRO A 16 -22.47 18.16 -15.66
C PRO A 16 -22.85 17.61 -17.04
N ASN A 17 -24.10 17.73 -17.39
CA ASN A 17 -24.65 17.54 -18.74
C ASN A 17 -24.36 16.16 -19.35
N LEU A 18 -24.48 15.09 -18.57
CA LEU A 18 -24.40 13.73 -19.10
C LEU A 18 -25.58 13.43 -20.06
N PRO A 19 -25.36 12.63 -21.10
CA PRO A 19 -26.43 12.21 -22.00
C PRO A 19 -27.56 11.48 -21.27
N VAL A 20 -28.79 11.86 -21.58
CA VAL A 20 -29.98 11.27 -20.97
C VAL A 20 -30.24 9.86 -21.56
N ASN A 21 -30.60 8.92 -20.70
CA ASN A 21 -30.94 7.53 -21.05
C ASN A 21 -29.90 6.81 -21.92
N LYS A 22 -28.65 7.25 -21.84
CA LYS A 22 -27.53 6.65 -22.55
C LYS A 22 -26.47 6.19 -21.55
N LYS A 23 -26.00 4.96 -21.75
CA LYS A 23 -24.87 4.44 -21.01
C LYS A 23 -23.62 5.28 -21.27
N THR A 24 -23.04 5.83 -20.22
CA THR A 24 -21.81 6.62 -20.26
C THR A 24 -20.79 6.00 -19.31
N THR A 25 -19.59 5.75 -19.81
CA THR A 25 -18.49 5.24 -18.99
C THR A 25 -17.69 6.41 -18.45
N VAL A 26 -17.52 6.46 -17.14
CA VAL A 26 -16.64 7.41 -16.44
C VAL A 26 -15.31 6.73 -16.17
N LEU A 27 -14.24 7.36 -16.61
CA LEU A 27 -12.86 6.91 -16.39
C LEU A 27 -12.18 7.84 -15.38
N LEU A 28 -11.53 7.26 -14.38
CA LEU A 28 -10.75 8.00 -13.41
C LEU A 28 -9.29 8.03 -13.85
N ASN A 29 -8.74 9.22 -13.98
CA ASN A 29 -7.33 9.38 -14.33
C ASN A 29 -6.47 9.24 -13.07
N THR A 30 -5.68 8.20 -13.00
CA THR A 30 -4.80 7.87 -11.86
C THR A 30 -3.36 8.36 -12.05
N LYS A 31 -3.06 9.02 -13.15
CA LYS A 31 -1.69 9.37 -13.56
C LYS A 31 -0.95 10.24 -12.54
N ASN A 32 -1.67 11.09 -11.82
CA ASN A 32 -1.09 12.02 -10.85
C ASN A 32 -1.31 11.59 -9.38
N LEU A 33 -1.77 10.36 -9.15
CA LEU A 33 -1.87 9.84 -7.80
C LEU A 33 -0.49 9.47 -7.26
N PRO A 34 -0.26 9.64 -5.95
CA PRO A 34 0.92 9.09 -5.29
C PRO A 34 1.04 7.59 -5.52
N LEU A 35 2.28 7.07 -5.57
CA LEU A 35 2.54 5.66 -5.87
C LEU A 35 1.93 4.68 -4.86
N ASN A 36 1.73 5.15 -3.63
CA ASN A 36 1.16 4.38 -2.53
C ASN A 36 -0.37 4.43 -2.46
N VAL A 37 -1.04 5.11 -3.42
CA VAL A 37 -2.49 5.27 -3.45
C VAL A 37 -3.11 4.39 -4.53
N MET A 38 -4.10 3.60 -4.13
CA MET A 38 -4.88 2.75 -5.02
C MET A 38 -6.35 3.11 -4.94
N LEU A 39 -7.00 3.23 -6.10
CA LEU A 39 -8.45 3.38 -6.17
C LEU A 39 -9.13 2.01 -6.18
N GLY A 40 -10.25 1.90 -5.48
CA GLY A 40 -11.06 0.67 -5.49
C GLY A 40 -11.67 0.37 -6.85
N THR A 41 -11.87 1.39 -7.69
CA THR A 41 -12.25 1.26 -9.10
C THR A 41 -11.68 2.41 -9.91
N THR A 42 -11.34 2.18 -11.17
CA THR A 42 -10.84 3.19 -12.11
C THR A 42 -11.84 3.54 -13.20
N SER A 43 -12.95 2.81 -13.27
CA SER A 43 -14.02 3.09 -14.23
C SER A 43 -15.36 2.58 -13.71
N PHE A 44 -16.42 3.23 -14.14
CA PHE A 44 -17.79 2.77 -13.90
C PHE A 44 -18.74 3.32 -14.95
N ASP A 45 -19.84 2.63 -15.14
CA ASP A 45 -20.89 3.01 -16.09
C ASP A 45 -22.07 3.66 -15.37
N ILE A 46 -22.61 4.71 -15.98
CA ILE A 46 -23.83 5.39 -15.54
C ILE A 46 -24.82 5.51 -16.70
N ALA A 47 -26.10 5.39 -16.39
CA ALA A 47 -27.19 5.76 -17.27
C ALA A 47 -28.25 6.50 -16.45
N LEU A 48 -28.50 7.77 -16.75
CA LEU A 48 -29.37 8.63 -15.97
C LEU A 48 -30.58 9.07 -16.79
N ALA A 49 -31.76 9.12 -16.14
CA ALA A 49 -32.92 9.77 -16.69
C ALA A 49 -32.79 11.30 -16.57
N LYS A 50 -33.58 12.04 -17.36
CA LYS A 50 -33.63 13.50 -17.30
C LYS A 50 -33.95 13.99 -15.88
N GLY A 51 -33.16 14.96 -15.39
CA GLY A 51 -33.36 15.57 -14.08
C GLY A 51 -32.84 14.74 -12.89
N THR A 52 -32.20 13.60 -13.15
CA THR A 52 -31.63 12.75 -12.09
C THR A 52 -30.23 13.25 -11.69
N VAL A 53 -29.94 13.17 -10.39
CA VAL A 53 -28.59 13.35 -9.83
C VAL A 53 -28.12 12.01 -9.29
N PHE A 54 -26.90 11.64 -9.65
CA PHE A 54 -26.25 10.41 -9.19
C PHE A 54 -24.98 10.79 -8.40
N SER A 55 -24.81 10.19 -7.24
CA SER A 55 -23.60 10.35 -6.43
C SER A 55 -22.93 8.99 -6.22
N ARG A 56 -21.63 8.96 -6.34
CA ARG A 56 -20.82 7.75 -6.11
C ARG A 56 -19.56 8.10 -5.36
N GLU A 57 -19.29 7.35 -4.32
CA GLU A 57 -18.03 7.38 -3.60
C GLU A 57 -17.07 6.33 -4.19
N ILE A 58 -15.83 6.73 -4.39
CA ILE A 58 -14.76 5.86 -4.87
C ILE A 58 -13.85 5.59 -3.67
N PRO A 59 -13.77 4.34 -3.19
CA PRO A 59 -12.88 4.02 -2.09
C PRO A 59 -11.42 4.21 -2.50
N VAL A 60 -10.66 4.85 -1.64
CA VAL A 60 -9.22 5.08 -1.80
C VAL A 60 -8.49 4.31 -0.72
N ASN A 61 -7.60 3.43 -1.13
CA ASN A 61 -6.74 2.68 -0.24
C ASN A 61 -5.31 3.20 -0.34
N THR A 62 -4.71 3.48 0.81
CA THR A 62 -3.29 3.84 0.88
C THR A 62 -2.50 2.62 1.31
N MET A 63 -1.55 2.20 0.47
CA MET A 63 -0.64 1.10 0.78
C MET A 63 0.65 1.66 1.36
N LYS A 64 0.99 1.25 2.58
CA LYS A 64 2.28 1.53 3.21
C LYS A 64 3.13 0.27 3.14
N GLN A 65 4.36 0.41 2.65
CA GLN A 65 5.34 -0.68 2.60
C GLN A 65 6.65 -0.23 3.23
N VAL A 66 7.27 -1.14 3.94
CA VAL A 66 8.60 -0.94 4.54
C VAL A 66 9.51 -2.07 4.10
N LEU A 67 10.65 -1.70 3.54
CA LEU A 67 11.76 -2.63 3.30
C LEU A 67 12.64 -2.64 4.55
N LEU A 68 12.57 -3.70 5.33
CA LEU A 68 13.46 -3.92 6.46
C LEU A 68 14.75 -4.54 5.96
N GLU A 69 15.87 -3.93 6.32
CA GLU A 69 17.21 -4.50 6.17
C GLU A 69 17.64 -5.04 7.54
N ILE A 70 17.46 -6.35 7.73
CA ILE A 70 17.67 -6.99 9.04
C ILE A 70 19.10 -7.46 9.17
N LYS A 71 19.81 -6.97 10.18
CA LYS A 71 21.19 -7.31 10.50
C LYS A 71 21.26 -8.03 11.85
N LYS A 72 22.27 -8.88 12.00
CA LYS A 72 22.67 -9.46 13.28
C LYS A 72 23.40 -8.41 14.12
N PRO A 73 23.54 -8.62 15.44
CA PRO A 73 24.29 -7.71 16.30
C PRO A 73 25.75 -7.46 15.86
N ASP A 74 26.35 -8.39 15.10
CA ASP A 74 27.68 -8.27 14.53
C ASP A 74 27.72 -7.41 13.24
N GLY A 75 26.59 -6.85 12.82
CA GLY A 75 26.45 -6.01 11.62
C GLY A 75 26.29 -6.77 10.31
N LYS A 76 26.35 -8.10 10.32
CA LYS A 76 26.13 -8.91 9.12
C LYS A 76 24.65 -9.08 8.83
N PRO A 77 24.24 -9.13 7.56
CA PRO A 77 22.84 -9.39 7.21
C PRO A 77 22.38 -10.76 7.72
N VAL A 78 21.11 -10.87 8.05
CA VAL A 78 20.48 -12.14 8.36
C VAL A 78 20.45 -13.00 7.08
N ASN A 79 20.57 -14.31 7.25
CA ASN A 79 20.68 -15.24 6.14
C ASN A 79 19.42 -15.22 5.26
N THR A 80 19.65 -15.28 3.96
CA THR A 80 18.60 -15.44 2.95
C THR A 80 17.81 -16.73 3.20
N ALA A 81 16.54 -16.72 2.81
CA ALA A 81 15.56 -17.78 2.98
C ALA A 81 15.05 -18.00 4.42
N ASN A 82 15.61 -17.33 5.43
CA ASN A 82 15.01 -17.35 6.77
C ASN A 82 13.60 -16.76 6.74
N SER A 83 12.70 -17.32 7.56
CA SER A 83 11.32 -16.88 7.63
C SER A 83 11.14 -15.74 8.62
N VAL A 84 10.39 -14.72 8.23
CA VAL A 84 9.92 -13.67 9.13
C VAL A 84 8.50 -14.02 9.57
N ILE A 85 8.28 -14.08 10.88
CA ILE A 85 7.01 -14.46 11.49
C ILE A 85 6.53 -13.39 12.47
N ASP A 86 5.23 -13.35 12.70
CA ASP A 86 4.63 -12.53 13.76
C ASP A 86 4.77 -13.20 15.15
N ASP A 87 4.22 -12.55 16.16
CA ASP A 87 4.18 -13.05 17.54
C ASP A 87 3.34 -14.33 17.71
N LYS A 88 2.42 -14.59 16.76
CA LYS A 88 1.56 -15.79 16.73
C LYS A 88 2.17 -16.95 15.93
N GLY A 89 3.31 -16.71 15.28
CA GLY A 89 3.99 -17.69 14.43
C GLY A 89 3.49 -17.72 12.98
N ASN A 90 2.66 -16.77 12.55
CA ASN A 90 2.22 -16.68 11.15
C ASN A 90 3.36 -16.15 10.28
N LEU A 91 3.52 -16.74 9.11
CA LEU A 91 4.51 -16.30 8.13
C LEU A 91 4.13 -14.92 7.57
N ILE A 92 5.03 -13.96 7.72
CA ILE A 92 4.92 -12.60 7.18
C ILE A 92 5.68 -12.47 5.86
N GLY A 93 6.86 -13.06 5.79
CA GLY A 93 7.69 -13.00 4.61
C GLY A 93 8.93 -13.88 4.74
N VAL A 94 9.77 -13.83 3.72
CA VAL A 94 11.03 -14.56 3.67
C VAL A 94 12.16 -13.57 3.40
N ILE A 95 13.26 -13.72 4.10
CA ILE A 95 14.45 -12.89 3.91
C ILE A 95 15.01 -13.11 2.49
N MET A 96 15.11 -12.02 1.76
CA MET A 96 15.80 -11.94 0.48
C MET A 96 17.26 -11.50 0.68
N GLY A 97 18.04 -11.42 -0.38
CA GLY A 97 19.45 -11.02 -0.33
C GLY A 97 19.72 -9.83 0.59
N ASP A 98 20.84 -9.85 1.28
CA ASP A 98 21.28 -8.80 2.20
C ASP A 98 20.37 -8.51 3.41
N GLY A 99 19.60 -9.51 3.86
CA GLY A 99 18.74 -9.38 5.02
C GLY A 99 17.43 -8.63 4.76
N ASN A 100 17.03 -8.48 3.51
CA ASN A 100 15.86 -7.68 3.12
C ASN A 100 14.55 -8.45 3.25
N VAL A 101 13.53 -7.81 3.82
CA VAL A 101 12.13 -8.27 3.79
C VAL A 101 11.18 -7.09 3.66
N ILE A 102 10.12 -7.26 2.90
CA ILE A 102 9.06 -6.25 2.75
C ILE A 102 7.92 -6.60 3.70
N ILE A 103 7.52 -5.61 4.50
CA ILE A 103 6.30 -5.65 5.31
C ILE A 103 5.35 -4.54 4.87
N SER A 104 4.07 -4.74 5.06
CA SER A 104 3.05 -3.78 4.61
C SER A 104 1.95 -3.58 5.64
N ASN A 105 1.35 -2.39 5.60
CA ASN A 105 0.15 -1.98 6.35
C ASN A 105 0.02 -2.58 7.76
N GLU A 106 -0.67 -3.71 7.86
CA GLU A 106 -1.05 -4.34 9.12
C GLU A 106 0.13 -4.89 9.93
N GLN A 107 1.28 -5.13 9.29
CA GLN A 107 2.48 -5.68 9.92
C GLN A 107 3.40 -4.58 10.46
N ILE A 108 3.25 -3.35 9.94
CA ILE A 108 4.08 -2.21 10.32
C ILE A 108 3.86 -1.87 11.80
N GLY A 109 4.95 -1.79 12.55
CA GLY A 109 4.91 -1.49 13.99
C GLY A 109 4.56 -2.66 14.89
N LYS A 110 4.32 -3.87 14.34
CA LYS A 110 4.08 -5.08 15.14
C LYS A 110 5.37 -5.84 15.42
N PRO A 111 5.42 -6.61 16.53
CA PRO A 111 6.55 -7.47 16.84
C PRO A 111 6.78 -8.50 15.72
N LEU A 112 8.01 -8.58 15.25
CA LEU A 112 8.44 -9.54 14.25
C LEU A 112 9.59 -10.38 14.78
N LYS A 113 9.68 -11.61 14.30
CA LYS A 113 10.77 -12.53 14.61
C LYS A 113 11.31 -13.16 13.33
N VAL A 114 12.60 -13.42 13.31
CA VAL A 114 13.22 -14.21 12.25
C VAL A 114 13.45 -15.61 12.77
N LYS A 115 12.98 -16.59 12.03
CA LYS A 115 13.20 -18.00 12.29
C LYS A 115 14.15 -18.57 11.23
N SER A 116 15.26 -19.13 11.68
CA SER A 116 16.21 -19.80 10.81
C SER A 116 15.82 -21.24 10.52
N ASP A 117 16.44 -21.86 9.51
CA ASP A 117 16.23 -23.28 9.17
C ASP A 117 16.64 -24.22 10.31
N ASN A 118 17.56 -23.79 11.16
CA ASN A 118 18.02 -24.55 12.34
C ASN A 118 17.03 -24.47 13.51
N GLY A 119 15.97 -23.66 13.38
CA GLY A 119 14.98 -23.45 14.43
C GLY A 119 15.30 -22.31 15.40
N ASP A 120 16.45 -21.65 15.24
CA ASP A 120 16.79 -20.46 16.05
C ASP A 120 15.84 -19.31 15.71
N ILE A 121 15.43 -18.59 16.75
CA ILE A 121 14.52 -17.45 16.64
C ILE A 121 15.17 -16.23 17.27
N CYS A 122 15.19 -15.10 16.54
CA CYS A 122 15.56 -13.81 17.08
C CYS A 122 14.45 -12.77 16.90
N SER A 123 14.35 -11.83 17.81
CA SER A 123 13.38 -10.73 17.73
C SER A 123 13.92 -9.59 16.89
N VAL A 124 13.09 -9.04 16.02
CA VAL A 124 13.45 -7.93 15.15
C VAL A 124 13.14 -6.61 15.84
N ASP A 125 14.17 -5.82 16.08
CA ASP A 125 14.06 -4.48 16.63
C ASP A 125 14.17 -3.47 15.48
N TYR A 126 13.11 -2.69 15.26
CA TYR A 126 13.04 -1.70 14.17
C TYR A 126 12.15 -0.53 14.55
N SER A 127 12.42 0.62 13.96
CA SER A 127 11.63 1.84 14.14
C SER A 127 11.23 2.39 12.78
N VAL A 128 9.95 2.61 12.59
CA VAL A 128 9.39 3.11 11.33
C VAL A 128 9.09 4.60 11.46
N PRO A 129 9.40 5.43 10.43
CA PRO A 129 9.05 6.84 10.46
C PRO A 129 7.52 7.03 10.53
N GLU A 130 7.07 8.08 11.21
CA GLU A 130 5.65 8.40 11.33
C GLU A 130 5.04 8.80 9.98
N GLU A 131 5.81 9.52 9.16
CA GLU A 131 5.39 9.98 7.84
C GLU A 131 6.16 9.22 6.76
N PHE A 132 5.42 8.71 5.78
CA PHE A 132 5.96 8.02 4.62
C PHE A 132 6.06 9.00 3.45
N ASN A 133 7.16 8.94 2.72
CA ASN A 133 7.33 9.74 1.51
C ASN A 133 6.42 9.20 0.39
N PRO A 134 5.46 10.02 -0.11
CA PRO A 134 4.51 9.59 -1.14
C PRO A 134 5.17 9.33 -2.51
N ASP A 135 6.41 9.77 -2.71
CA ASP A 135 7.14 9.60 -3.96
C ASP A 135 7.83 8.22 -4.06
N PHE A 136 7.87 7.47 -2.96
CA PHE A 136 8.44 6.13 -2.91
C PHE A 136 7.38 5.05 -2.65
N LEU A 137 7.60 3.87 -3.26
CA LEU A 137 6.75 2.70 -3.04
C LEU A 137 6.91 2.12 -1.64
N TYR A 138 8.08 2.29 -1.03
CA TYR A 138 8.41 1.78 0.30
C TYR A 138 9.43 2.68 1.00
N GLU A 139 9.40 2.66 2.32
CA GLU A 139 10.46 3.23 3.16
C GLU A 139 11.48 2.16 3.48
N LYS A 140 12.77 2.52 3.42
CA LYS A 140 13.86 1.64 3.82
C LYS A 140 14.19 1.87 5.29
N VAL A 141 14.19 0.81 6.08
CA VAL A 141 14.42 0.86 7.53
C VAL A 141 15.44 -0.20 7.93
N ASP A 142 16.46 0.22 8.67
CA ASP A 142 17.41 -0.71 9.29
C ASP A 142 16.78 -1.38 10.50
N ALA A 143 16.99 -2.68 10.65
CA ALA A 143 16.51 -3.49 11.76
C ALA A 143 17.59 -4.41 12.30
N ILE A 144 17.51 -4.72 13.57
CA ILE A 144 18.47 -5.59 14.27
C ILE A 144 17.74 -6.81 14.82
N CYS A 145 18.27 -7.98 14.54
CA CYS A 145 17.82 -9.26 15.06
C CYS A 145 18.56 -9.58 16.38
N LYS A 146 17.86 -9.51 17.49
CA LYS A 146 18.41 -9.77 18.85
C LYS A 146 17.89 -11.08 19.41
#